data_38be50cb4a56de9992875961da5f1dce
#
_entry.id   38be50cb4a56de9992875961da5f1dce
#
_cell.length_a   1.000
_cell.length_b   1.000
_cell.length_c   1.000
_cell.angle_alpha   90.00
_cell.angle_beta   90.00
_cell.angle_gamma   90.00
#
_symmetry.space_group_name_H-M   'P 1'
#
loop_
_entity.id
_entity.type
_entity.pdbx_description
1 polymer ?
#
loop_
_entity_poly.entity_id
_entity_poly.type
_entity_poly.pdbx_seq_one_letter_code
_entity_poly.pdbx_strand_id
1 'polypeptide(L)'
;MFSALGCFAQKSICTITHNEGETWEKTFTSEEAMTFDSVVVKGFMSRDIMYEVMLMTNNGKLTGVDLSGCTIEDNTIPTGLFSSNGVNSAAPQKTKFHDGEGYVPGRGIVVLEYVTFPESLKKIGRQAFNYCPQLAAIEIPAGVEEIEEYAFISCDNIKKFVVHTSNPNIAKLYSFNCKLENTTLYVPKGAKEAFASHEAWNRFGAIVEYDDVNGIGRLESGLGAADGRIYTIDGRYAGTDINALGHGMYIMDGKKVLK
;
A
#
# COMPACT_ATOMS: atom_id res chain seq x y z
N MET A 1 38.46 10.12 -21.09
CA MET A 1 38.03 9.51 -19.85
C MET A 1 36.73 10.21 -19.43
N PHE A 2 35.60 9.71 -19.90
CA PHE A 2 34.30 10.30 -19.57
C PHE A 2 33.79 9.59 -18.31
N SER A 3 33.71 10.33 -17.21
CA SER A 3 33.02 9.88 -16.01
C SER A 3 31.53 9.94 -16.27
N ALA A 4 30.88 8.78 -16.37
CA ALA A 4 29.43 8.69 -16.34
C ALA A 4 28.97 9.05 -14.91
N LEU A 5 28.59 10.30 -14.68
CA LEU A 5 27.74 10.66 -13.56
C LEU A 5 26.40 9.96 -13.78
N GLY A 6 26.16 8.92 -12.99
CA GLY A 6 24.84 8.30 -12.90
C GLY A 6 23.85 9.33 -12.39
N CYS A 7 23.08 9.90 -13.28
CA CYS A 7 21.92 10.71 -12.93
C CYS A 7 20.89 9.74 -12.35
N PHE A 8 20.82 9.61 -11.02
CA PHE A 8 19.68 8.99 -10.37
C PHE A 8 18.49 9.92 -10.64
N ALA A 9 17.62 9.53 -11.55
CA ALA A 9 16.39 10.26 -11.82
C ALA A 9 15.62 10.36 -10.49
N GLN A 10 15.40 11.57 -10.03
CA GLN A 10 14.58 11.82 -8.85
C GLN A 10 13.17 11.33 -9.19
N LYS A 11 12.61 10.42 -8.35
CA LYS A 11 11.25 9.92 -8.56
C LYS A 11 10.28 11.08 -8.54
N SER A 12 9.43 11.16 -9.54
CA SER A 12 8.41 12.20 -9.64
C SER A 12 7.20 11.83 -8.75
N ILE A 13 6.81 12.75 -7.86
CA ILE A 13 5.73 12.56 -6.92
C ILE A 13 4.59 13.52 -7.28
N CYS A 14 3.39 12.96 -7.52
CA CYS A 14 2.16 13.73 -7.59
C CYS A 14 1.58 13.90 -6.19
N THR A 15 1.24 15.12 -5.80
CA THR A 15 0.49 15.37 -4.56
C THR A 15 -0.88 15.92 -4.91
N ILE A 16 -1.93 15.19 -4.50
CA ILE A 16 -3.33 15.61 -4.61
C ILE A 16 -3.76 16.08 -3.23
N THR A 17 -4.22 17.33 -3.14
CA THR A 17 -4.80 17.89 -1.91
C THR A 17 -6.23 18.32 -2.19
N HIS A 18 -7.18 17.83 -1.41
CA HIS A 18 -8.61 18.11 -1.60
C HIS A 18 -9.33 18.08 -0.26
N ASN A 19 -10.33 18.94 -0.09
CA ASN A 19 -11.15 18.97 1.13
C ASN A 19 -12.54 18.39 0.86
N GLU A 20 -13.12 17.78 1.88
CA GLU A 20 -14.48 17.25 1.79
C GLU A 20 -15.49 18.36 1.48
N GLY A 21 -16.42 18.08 0.56
CA GLY A 21 -17.44 19.04 0.14
C GLY A 21 -17.00 20.03 -0.93
N GLU A 22 -15.73 20.06 -1.32
CA GLU A 22 -15.24 20.83 -2.45
C GLU A 22 -15.40 20.07 -3.77
N THR A 23 -15.54 20.79 -4.88
CA THR A 23 -15.41 20.19 -6.20
C THR A 23 -13.93 19.99 -6.50
N TRP A 24 -13.54 18.74 -6.77
CA TRP A 24 -12.16 18.48 -7.14
C TRP A 24 -11.89 18.87 -8.59
N GLU A 25 -10.87 19.71 -8.78
CA GLU A 25 -10.38 20.08 -10.09
C GLU A 25 -9.01 19.41 -10.32
N LYS A 26 -8.91 18.66 -11.40
CA LYS A 26 -7.66 17.99 -11.78
C LYS A 26 -6.58 19.01 -12.10
N THR A 27 -5.47 18.96 -11.38
CA THR A 27 -4.35 19.91 -11.49
C THR A 27 -3.22 19.44 -12.43
N PHE A 28 -3.37 18.28 -13.06
CA PHE A 28 -2.40 17.68 -13.98
C PHE A 28 -3.11 17.09 -15.21
N THR A 29 -2.40 17.03 -16.31
CA THR A 29 -2.88 16.41 -17.55
C THR A 29 -2.78 14.89 -17.49
N SER A 30 -3.47 14.20 -18.40
CA SER A 30 -3.36 12.74 -18.51
C SER A 30 -1.95 12.29 -18.92
N GLU A 31 -1.22 13.11 -19.65
CA GLU A 31 0.17 12.84 -20.03
C GLU A 31 1.12 12.97 -18.82
N GLU A 32 0.94 14.01 -18.00
CA GLU A 32 1.67 14.18 -16.75
C GLU A 32 1.40 13.05 -15.77
N ALA A 33 0.15 12.60 -15.66
CA ALA A 33 -0.25 11.47 -14.82
C ALA A 33 0.55 10.20 -15.11
N MET A 34 0.94 10.00 -16.38
CA MET A 34 1.75 8.86 -16.81
C MET A 34 3.24 8.99 -16.45
N THR A 35 3.69 10.13 -15.97
CA THR A 35 5.09 10.37 -15.64
C THR A 35 5.42 10.15 -14.18
N PHE A 36 4.42 10.14 -13.30
CA PHE A 36 4.64 10.03 -11.86
C PHE A 36 5.03 8.60 -11.44
N ASP A 37 5.97 8.51 -10.50
CA ASP A 37 6.40 7.27 -9.87
C ASP A 37 5.59 6.95 -8.62
N SER A 38 5.03 7.98 -7.96
CA SER A 38 4.16 7.82 -6.80
C SER A 38 3.13 8.95 -6.69
N VAL A 39 2.04 8.67 -5.97
CA VAL A 39 1.02 9.65 -5.63
C VAL A 39 0.82 9.71 -4.12
N VAL A 40 0.65 10.93 -3.61
CA VAL A 40 0.29 11.22 -2.21
C VAL A 40 -1.06 11.94 -2.22
N VAL A 41 -2.05 11.41 -1.50
CA VAL A 41 -3.36 12.06 -1.34
C VAL A 41 -3.47 12.62 0.07
N LYS A 42 -3.91 13.88 0.19
CA LYS A 42 -4.10 14.60 1.45
C LYS A 42 -5.51 15.16 1.57
N GLY A 43 -6.02 15.18 2.78
CA GLY A 43 -7.34 15.70 3.11
C GLY A 43 -8.44 14.68 2.82
N PHE A 44 -9.21 14.81 1.74
CA PHE A 44 -10.32 13.92 1.41
C PHE A 44 -10.15 13.28 0.03
N MET A 45 -10.21 11.97 -0.03
CA MET A 45 -10.15 11.19 -1.27
C MET A 45 -11.56 10.83 -1.71
N SER A 46 -12.14 11.66 -2.59
CA SER A 46 -13.43 11.40 -3.22
C SER A 46 -13.34 10.28 -4.27
N ARG A 47 -14.49 9.82 -4.76
CA ARG A 47 -14.55 8.81 -5.83
C ARG A 47 -13.87 9.27 -7.13
N ASP A 48 -13.93 10.56 -7.44
CA ASP A 48 -13.26 11.09 -8.63
C ASP A 48 -11.75 11.01 -8.51
N ILE A 49 -11.20 11.32 -7.33
CA ILE A 49 -9.78 11.18 -7.03
C ILE A 49 -9.37 9.70 -7.04
N MET A 50 -10.20 8.80 -6.48
CA MET A 50 -9.98 7.36 -6.55
C MET A 50 -9.85 6.86 -7.99
N TYR A 51 -10.74 7.37 -8.87
CA TYR A 51 -10.71 7.02 -10.29
C TYR A 51 -9.40 7.47 -10.96
N GLU A 52 -8.94 8.69 -10.69
CA GLU A 52 -7.67 9.19 -11.23
C GLU A 52 -6.47 8.39 -10.70
N VAL A 53 -6.43 8.08 -9.40
CA VAL A 53 -5.37 7.24 -8.82
C VAL A 53 -5.38 5.85 -9.47
N MET A 54 -6.55 5.27 -9.72
CA MET A 54 -6.69 4.01 -10.44
C MET A 54 -6.13 4.10 -11.87
N LEU A 55 -6.43 5.18 -12.60
CA LEU A 55 -5.87 5.38 -13.94
C LEU A 55 -4.35 5.49 -13.91
N MET A 56 -3.79 6.20 -12.93
CA MET A 56 -2.35 6.35 -12.75
C MET A 56 -1.68 4.99 -12.46
N THR A 57 -2.28 4.14 -11.61
CA THR A 57 -1.73 2.80 -11.31
C THR A 57 -1.75 1.87 -12.52
N ASN A 58 -2.75 2.01 -13.41
CA ASN A 58 -2.90 1.17 -14.60
C ASN A 58 -1.92 1.51 -15.74
N ASN A 59 -1.17 2.60 -15.63
CA ASN A 59 -0.20 3.01 -16.65
C ASN A 59 1.14 2.28 -16.55
N GLY A 60 1.32 1.37 -15.59
CA GLY A 60 2.50 0.53 -15.46
C GLY A 60 3.77 1.25 -14.96
N LYS A 61 3.63 2.47 -14.42
CA LYS A 61 4.76 3.24 -13.90
C LYS A 61 4.63 3.57 -12.41
N LEU A 62 3.41 3.82 -11.92
CA LEU A 62 3.18 4.21 -10.54
C LEU A 62 3.49 3.05 -9.58
N THR A 63 4.57 3.16 -8.82
CA THR A 63 5.01 2.12 -7.87
C THR A 63 4.54 2.37 -6.45
N GLY A 64 4.08 3.57 -6.12
CA GLY A 64 3.67 3.94 -4.76
C GLY A 64 2.41 4.78 -4.67
N VAL A 65 1.58 4.45 -3.68
CA VAL A 65 0.38 5.23 -3.31
C VAL A 65 0.40 5.47 -1.81
N ASP A 66 0.40 6.74 -1.42
CA ASP A 66 0.33 7.15 -0.02
C ASP A 66 -1.01 7.83 0.27
N LEU A 67 -1.85 7.15 1.05
CA LEU A 67 -3.16 7.61 1.50
C LEU A 67 -3.16 7.93 3.00
N SER A 68 -2.01 7.86 3.68
CA SER A 68 -1.93 8.06 5.13
C SER A 68 -2.40 9.43 5.60
N GLY A 69 -2.31 10.44 4.73
CA GLY A 69 -2.68 11.82 5.00
C GLY A 69 -4.12 12.20 4.62
N CYS A 70 -4.96 11.25 4.22
CA CYS A 70 -6.32 11.54 3.80
C CYS A 70 -7.38 10.73 4.57
N THR A 71 -8.64 11.17 4.43
CA THR A 71 -9.82 10.36 4.71
C THR A 71 -10.38 9.87 3.38
N ILE A 72 -10.71 8.61 3.27
CA ILE A 72 -11.28 8.03 2.06
C ILE A 72 -12.81 8.09 2.15
N GLU A 73 -13.47 8.46 1.08
CA GLU A 73 -14.93 8.42 0.99
C GLU A 73 -15.46 7.04 1.41
N ASP A 74 -16.46 7.02 2.28
CA ASP A 74 -17.01 5.82 2.92
C ASP A 74 -15.97 5.00 3.73
N ASN A 75 -14.80 5.54 4.02
CA ASN A 75 -13.66 4.84 4.65
C ASN A 75 -13.35 3.47 3.99
N THR A 76 -13.52 3.39 2.67
CA THR A 76 -13.46 2.12 1.94
C THR A 76 -12.52 2.21 0.75
N ILE A 77 -11.60 1.26 0.64
CA ILE A 77 -10.93 0.97 -0.64
C ILE A 77 -11.92 0.19 -1.50
N PRO A 78 -12.42 0.76 -2.59
CA PRO A 78 -13.50 0.13 -3.35
C PRO A 78 -13.01 -1.11 -4.13
N THR A 79 -13.99 -1.87 -4.59
CA THR A 79 -13.77 -3.06 -5.43
C THR A 79 -12.85 -2.73 -6.62
N GLY A 80 -11.74 -3.45 -6.73
CA GLY A 80 -10.87 -3.40 -7.88
C GLY A 80 -10.04 -2.12 -8.04
N LEU A 81 -9.91 -1.24 -7.03
CA LEU A 81 -9.19 0.04 -7.14
C LEU A 81 -7.77 -0.12 -7.72
N PHE A 82 -6.99 -1.03 -7.19
CA PHE A 82 -5.61 -1.31 -7.62
C PHE A 82 -5.49 -2.63 -8.40
N SER A 83 -6.58 -3.09 -8.99
CA SER A 83 -6.60 -4.36 -9.71
C SER A 83 -5.89 -4.26 -11.04
N SER A 84 -5.03 -5.24 -11.34
CA SER A 84 -4.49 -5.50 -12.67
C SER A 84 -5.24 -6.64 -13.34
N ASN A 85 -5.44 -6.55 -14.64
CA ASN A 85 -5.83 -7.73 -15.43
C ASN A 85 -4.54 -8.40 -15.89
N GLY A 86 -4.12 -9.46 -15.25
CA GLY A 86 -2.92 -10.19 -15.67
C GLY A 86 -2.75 -10.26 -17.19
N VAL A 87 -1.53 -10.43 -17.66
CA VAL A 87 -1.04 -10.30 -19.05
C VAL A 87 -1.90 -10.98 -20.14
N ASN A 88 -2.94 -11.74 -19.78
CA ASN A 88 -3.77 -12.52 -20.70
C ASN A 88 -5.25 -12.14 -20.71
N SER A 89 -5.67 -11.11 -20.02
CA SER A 89 -7.07 -10.71 -20.05
C SER A 89 -7.27 -9.56 -21.04
N ALA A 90 -7.45 -9.91 -22.31
CA ALA A 90 -7.88 -8.98 -23.35
C ALA A 90 -9.35 -8.51 -23.17
N ALA A 91 -10.04 -8.96 -22.15
CA ALA A 91 -11.42 -8.61 -21.90
C ALA A 91 -11.49 -7.38 -20.95
N PRO A 92 -12.13 -6.31 -21.40
CA PRO A 92 -12.39 -5.16 -20.53
C PRO A 92 -13.30 -5.60 -19.38
N GLN A 93 -12.81 -5.43 -18.16
CA GLN A 93 -13.62 -5.72 -16.96
C GLN A 93 -14.48 -4.50 -16.65
N LYS A 94 -15.79 -4.72 -16.49
CA LYS A 94 -16.70 -3.72 -15.97
C LYS A 94 -16.42 -3.53 -14.48
N THR A 95 -15.81 -2.40 -14.11
CA THR A 95 -15.75 -1.98 -12.70
C THR A 95 -16.89 -1.01 -12.44
N LYS A 96 -17.67 -1.30 -11.41
CA LYS A 96 -18.63 -0.32 -10.88
C LYS A 96 -17.82 0.74 -10.09
N PHE A 97 -17.40 1.75 -10.79
CA PHE A 97 -16.96 3.02 -10.25
C PHE A 97 -18.00 4.04 -10.60
N HIS A 98 -18.48 4.83 -9.67
CA HIS A 98 -19.71 5.60 -9.75
C HIS A 98 -20.99 4.75 -9.87
N ASP A 99 -22.14 5.33 -9.58
CA ASP A 99 -23.47 4.71 -9.61
C ASP A 99 -23.89 4.13 -10.96
N GLY A 100 -22.94 3.86 -11.82
CA GLY A 100 -23.06 3.30 -13.15
C GLY A 100 -21.96 2.31 -13.48
N GLU A 101 -22.23 1.42 -14.43
CA GLU A 101 -21.24 0.51 -14.98
C GLU A 101 -20.18 1.32 -15.76
N GLY A 102 -19.05 1.62 -15.10
CA GLY A 102 -17.90 2.25 -15.74
C GLY A 102 -17.08 1.21 -16.50
N TYR A 103 -16.88 1.43 -17.78
CA TYR A 103 -15.93 0.71 -18.61
C TYR A 103 -14.56 1.36 -18.47
N VAL A 104 -13.56 0.64 -17.96
CA VAL A 104 -12.17 1.08 -17.99
C VAL A 104 -11.49 0.34 -19.14
N PRO A 105 -11.23 1.01 -20.29
CA PRO A 105 -10.53 0.38 -21.41
C PRO A 105 -9.09 0.07 -21.01
N GLY A 106 -8.68 -1.17 -21.24
CA GLY A 106 -7.28 -1.56 -21.19
C GLY A 106 -6.61 -1.33 -19.85
N ARG A 107 -6.89 -2.18 -18.87
CA ARG A 107 -6.09 -2.21 -17.64
C ARG A 107 -4.68 -2.64 -17.99
N GLY A 108 -3.71 -1.74 -17.76
CA GLY A 108 -2.30 -2.05 -17.85
C GLY A 108 -1.82 -2.97 -16.73
N ILE A 109 -0.53 -3.22 -16.69
CA ILE A 109 0.12 -3.94 -15.60
C ILE A 109 0.28 -2.97 -14.44
N VAL A 110 -0.31 -3.31 -13.28
CA VAL A 110 -0.07 -2.58 -12.03
C VAL A 110 1.28 -3.00 -11.48
N VAL A 111 2.19 -2.04 -11.36
CA VAL A 111 3.55 -2.23 -10.79
C VAL A 111 3.66 -1.71 -9.37
N LEU A 112 2.54 -1.66 -8.64
CA LEU A 112 2.47 -1.13 -7.29
C LEU A 112 3.35 -1.96 -6.35
N GLU A 113 4.34 -1.31 -5.74
CA GLU A 113 5.29 -1.89 -4.78
C GLU A 113 4.79 -1.70 -3.34
N TYR A 114 4.13 -0.57 -3.08
CA TYR A 114 3.60 -0.24 -1.76
C TYR A 114 2.34 0.61 -1.84
N VAL A 115 1.51 0.48 -0.82
CA VAL A 115 0.40 1.37 -0.50
C VAL A 115 0.39 1.61 1.02
N THR A 116 0.16 2.87 1.42
CA THR A 116 -0.09 3.22 2.82
C THR A 116 -1.54 3.65 2.98
N PHE A 117 -2.21 3.12 4.00
CA PHE A 117 -3.61 3.40 4.27
C PHE A 117 -3.78 4.46 5.37
N PRO A 118 -4.88 5.22 5.36
CA PRO A 118 -5.23 6.07 6.49
C PRO A 118 -5.75 5.25 7.66
N GLU A 119 -5.54 5.74 8.89
CA GLU A 119 -6.04 5.10 10.12
C GLU A 119 -7.58 5.00 10.17
N SER A 120 -8.28 5.88 9.44
CA SER A 120 -9.74 5.87 9.33
C SER A 120 -10.29 4.74 8.47
N LEU A 121 -9.45 4.00 7.74
CA LEU A 121 -9.90 2.93 6.84
C LEU A 121 -10.69 1.87 7.58
N LYS A 122 -11.88 1.52 7.06
CA LYS A 122 -12.78 0.50 7.60
C LYS A 122 -12.88 -0.74 6.76
N LYS A 123 -12.73 -0.60 5.44
CA LYS A 123 -13.01 -1.70 4.53
C LYS A 123 -12.05 -1.73 3.35
N ILE A 124 -11.63 -2.96 3.00
CA ILE A 124 -10.92 -3.24 1.75
C ILE A 124 -11.83 -4.11 0.89
N GLY A 125 -12.27 -3.54 -0.22
CA GLY A 125 -13.26 -4.13 -1.10
C GLY A 125 -12.75 -5.33 -1.90
N ARG A 126 -13.69 -6.03 -2.52
CA ARG A 126 -13.43 -7.22 -3.34
C ARG A 126 -12.42 -6.91 -4.45
N GLN A 127 -11.44 -7.79 -4.62
CA GLN A 127 -10.43 -7.66 -5.68
C GLN A 127 -9.67 -6.32 -5.67
N ALA A 128 -9.63 -5.60 -4.55
CA ALA A 128 -9.01 -4.27 -4.46
C ALA A 128 -7.55 -4.28 -4.96
N PHE A 129 -6.81 -5.35 -4.71
CA PHE A 129 -5.43 -5.57 -5.11
C PHE A 129 -5.27 -6.81 -6.01
N ASN A 130 -6.27 -7.10 -6.85
CA ASN A 130 -6.18 -8.25 -7.75
C ASN A 130 -4.98 -8.13 -8.68
N TYR A 131 -4.11 -9.15 -8.63
CA TYR A 131 -2.93 -9.28 -9.47
C TYR A 131 -1.99 -8.06 -9.36
N CYS A 132 -1.48 -7.81 -8.15
CA CYS A 132 -0.43 -6.83 -7.87
C CYS A 132 0.91 -7.56 -7.66
N PRO A 133 1.63 -7.93 -8.74
CA PRO A 133 2.79 -8.83 -8.64
C PRO A 133 4.02 -8.20 -8.01
N GLN A 134 4.08 -6.87 -7.89
CA GLN A 134 5.20 -6.15 -7.27
C GLN A 134 4.95 -5.78 -5.81
N LEU A 135 3.71 -5.97 -5.32
CA LEU A 135 3.35 -5.62 -3.95
C LEU A 135 4.10 -6.52 -2.96
N ALA A 136 5.06 -5.94 -2.24
CA ALA A 136 5.98 -6.67 -1.37
C ALA A 136 5.55 -6.66 0.11
N ALA A 137 4.82 -5.65 0.52
CA ALA A 137 4.35 -5.48 1.89
C ALA A 137 2.97 -4.83 1.94
N ILE A 138 2.18 -5.23 2.94
CA ILE A 138 0.88 -4.63 3.27
C ILE A 138 0.81 -4.41 4.78
N GLU A 139 0.25 -3.28 5.16
CA GLU A 139 -0.01 -2.91 6.55
C GLU A 139 -1.47 -2.50 6.70
N ILE A 140 -2.24 -3.26 7.48
CA ILE A 140 -3.68 -3.09 7.70
C ILE A 140 -3.90 -2.29 8.98
N PRO A 141 -4.48 -1.07 8.92
CA PRO A 141 -4.78 -0.25 10.09
C PRO A 141 -5.70 -0.95 11.10
N ALA A 142 -5.59 -0.58 12.38
CA ALA A 142 -6.39 -1.15 13.46
C ALA A 142 -7.89 -0.94 13.27
N GLY A 143 -8.27 0.13 12.56
CA GLY A 143 -9.65 0.48 12.29
C GLY A 143 -10.37 -0.39 11.26
N VAL A 144 -9.66 -1.25 10.53
CA VAL A 144 -10.26 -2.09 9.48
C VAL A 144 -11.15 -3.16 10.09
N GLU A 145 -12.38 -3.22 9.59
CA GLU A 145 -13.46 -4.10 10.04
C GLU A 145 -13.72 -5.23 9.04
N GLU A 146 -13.39 -5.02 7.76
CA GLU A 146 -13.62 -6.03 6.72
C GLU A 146 -12.56 -6.00 5.61
N ILE A 147 -12.05 -7.18 5.26
CA ILE A 147 -11.30 -7.46 4.04
C ILE A 147 -12.13 -8.44 3.21
N GLU A 148 -12.71 -7.96 2.11
CA GLU A 148 -13.61 -8.75 1.28
C GLU A 148 -12.89 -9.89 0.55
N GLU A 149 -13.69 -10.77 -0.04
CA GLU A 149 -13.19 -11.90 -0.82
C GLU A 149 -12.34 -11.44 -1.99
N TYR A 150 -11.24 -12.16 -2.22
CA TYR A 150 -10.30 -11.92 -3.31
C TYR A 150 -9.59 -10.55 -3.25
N ALA A 151 -9.64 -9.84 -2.12
CA ALA A 151 -9.01 -8.52 -1.98
C ALA A 151 -7.54 -8.55 -2.44
N PHE A 152 -6.79 -9.61 -2.11
CA PHE A 152 -5.39 -9.82 -2.46
C PHE A 152 -5.16 -11.06 -3.35
N ILE A 153 -6.07 -11.32 -4.30
CA ILE A 153 -5.90 -12.45 -5.21
C ILE A 153 -4.67 -12.25 -6.11
N SER A 154 -3.87 -13.31 -6.25
CA SER A 154 -2.65 -13.32 -7.10
C SER A 154 -1.60 -12.26 -6.75
N CYS A 155 -1.50 -11.88 -5.48
CA CYS A 155 -0.43 -11.04 -4.93
C CYS A 155 0.71 -11.91 -4.38
N ASP A 156 1.34 -12.72 -5.23
CA ASP A 156 2.23 -13.81 -4.83
C ASP A 156 3.60 -13.36 -4.29
N ASN A 157 3.91 -12.07 -4.35
CA ASN A 157 5.20 -11.52 -3.90
C ASN A 157 5.14 -10.80 -2.56
N ILE A 158 3.99 -10.78 -1.89
CA ILE A 158 3.91 -10.23 -0.54
C ILE A 158 4.81 -11.06 0.39
N LYS A 159 5.78 -10.41 1.03
CA LYS A 159 6.70 -11.05 2.01
C LYS A 159 6.32 -10.69 3.45
N LYS A 160 5.69 -9.54 3.62
CA LYS A 160 5.33 -8.98 4.90
C LYS A 160 3.88 -8.53 4.89
N PHE A 161 3.11 -9.05 5.83
CA PHE A 161 1.73 -8.65 6.05
C PHE A 161 1.56 -8.26 7.51
N VAL A 162 1.21 -7.01 7.79
CA VAL A 162 1.05 -6.49 9.15
C VAL A 162 -0.43 -6.19 9.38
N VAL A 163 -0.97 -6.59 10.50
CA VAL A 163 -2.31 -6.20 10.95
C VAL A 163 -2.22 -5.55 12.32
N HIS A 164 -2.90 -4.42 12.49
CA HIS A 164 -2.93 -3.69 13.77
C HIS A 164 -4.18 -3.98 14.61
N THR A 165 -5.02 -4.92 14.18
CA THR A 165 -6.15 -5.41 14.96
C THR A 165 -5.86 -6.78 15.55
N SER A 166 -6.41 -7.06 16.73
CA SER A 166 -6.39 -8.40 17.34
C SER A 166 -7.55 -9.29 16.88
N ASN A 167 -8.45 -8.78 16.03
CA ASN A 167 -9.61 -9.50 15.54
C ASN A 167 -9.32 -10.19 14.20
N PRO A 168 -9.18 -11.53 14.13
CA PRO A 168 -8.95 -12.23 12.87
C PRO A 168 -10.19 -12.27 11.95
N ASN A 169 -11.40 -12.02 12.49
CA ASN A 169 -12.64 -12.10 11.70
C ASN A 169 -12.82 -10.97 10.68
N ILE A 170 -11.86 -10.04 10.58
CA ILE A 170 -11.84 -9.01 9.53
C ILE A 170 -11.65 -9.60 8.13
N ALA A 171 -11.12 -10.83 8.00
CA ALA A 171 -10.92 -11.49 6.72
C ALA A 171 -11.68 -12.82 6.65
N LYS A 172 -12.04 -13.20 5.44
CA LYS A 172 -12.70 -14.48 5.10
C LYS A 172 -11.70 -15.40 4.39
N LEU A 173 -12.01 -16.68 4.30
CA LEU A 173 -11.17 -17.73 3.68
C LEU A 173 -10.57 -17.31 2.32
N TYR A 174 -11.35 -16.65 1.49
CA TYR A 174 -10.93 -16.25 0.14
C TYR A 174 -10.41 -14.82 0.04
N SER A 175 -10.24 -14.07 1.15
CA SER A 175 -9.65 -12.71 1.11
C SER A 175 -8.23 -12.72 0.54
N PHE A 176 -7.49 -13.82 0.78
CA PHE A 176 -6.11 -14.02 0.34
C PHE A 176 -6.00 -15.24 -0.57
N ASN A 177 -6.35 -15.11 -1.83
CA ASN A 177 -6.14 -16.19 -2.81
C ASN A 177 -4.81 -16.00 -3.56
N CYS A 178 -3.71 -16.10 -2.82
CA CYS A 178 -2.32 -15.96 -3.28
C CYS A 178 -1.40 -16.91 -2.49
N LYS A 179 -0.12 -16.94 -2.87
CA LYS A 179 0.89 -17.78 -2.22
C LYS A 179 1.38 -17.11 -0.94
N LEU A 180 0.96 -17.62 0.20
CA LEU A 180 1.26 -17.05 1.52
C LEU A 180 2.31 -17.84 2.30
N GLU A 181 2.73 -18.99 1.83
CA GLU A 181 3.72 -19.87 2.48
C GLU A 181 5.10 -19.22 2.69
N ASN A 182 5.40 -18.17 1.92
CA ASN A 182 6.63 -17.38 2.05
C ASN A 182 6.39 -15.97 2.62
N THR A 183 5.18 -15.72 3.15
CA THR A 183 4.78 -14.45 3.74
C THR A 183 4.77 -14.56 5.26
N THR A 184 5.39 -13.61 5.93
CA THR A 184 5.27 -13.47 7.40
C THR A 184 4.12 -12.53 7.73
N LEU A 185 3.17 -13.04 8.52
CA LEU A 185 2.10 -12.25 9.13
C LEU A 185 2.58 -11.72 10.49
N TYR A 186 2.48 -10.42 10.67
CA TYR A 186 2.75 -9.76 11.95
C TYR A 186 1.42 -9.34 12.59
N VAL A 187 1.23 -9.72 13.83
CA VAL A 187 0.00 -9.49 14.60
C VAL A 187 0.31 -8.86 15.96
N PRO A 188 -0.62 -8.12 16.57
CA PRO A 188 -0.44 -7.60 17.92
C PRO A 188 -0.16 -8.71 18.94
N LYS A 189 0.59 -8.38 19.98
CA LYS A 189 0.91 -9.28 21.09
C LYS A 189 -0.36 -9.89 21.69
N GLY A 190 -0.33 -11.20 21.91
CA GLY A 190 -1.48 -11.99 22.41
C GLY A 190 -2.49 -12.40 21.35
N ALA A 191 -2.33 -11.98 20.08
CA ALA A 191 -3.26 -12.32 19.01
C ALA A 191 -2.86 -13.56 18.18
N LYS A 192 -1.62 -14.01 18.29
CA LYS A 192 -1.06 -15.08 17.42
C LYS A 192 -1.94 -16.32 17.32
N GLU A 193 -2.41 -16.84 18.44
CA GLU A 193 -3.18 -18.07 18.45
C GLU A 193 -4.54 -17.91 17.78
N ALA A 194 -5.19 -16.73 17.95
CA ALA A 194 -6.45 -16.43 17.29
C ALA A 194 -6.29 -16.38 15.76
N PHE A 195 -5.22 -15.77 15.28
CA PHE A 195 -4.91 -15.73 13.85
C PHE A 195 -4.48 -17.10 13.31
N ALA A 196 -3.67 -17.84 14.04
CA ALA A 196 -3.22 -19.18 13.63
C ALA A 196 -4.36 -20.21 13.55
N SER A 197 -5.41 -20.04 14.35
CA SER A 197 -6.59 -20.90 14.34
C SER A 197 -7.64 -20.49 13.29
N HIS A 198 -7.52 -19.31 12.70
CA HIS A 198 -8.52 -18.79 11.78
C HIS A 198 -8.21 -19.19 10.33
N GLU A 199 -9.21 -19.68 9.60
CA GLU A 199 -9.08 -20.30 8.27
C GLU A 199 -8.47 -19.39 7.20
N ALA A 200 -8.64 -18.06 7.29
CA ALA A 200 -8.04 -17.14 6.35
C ALA A 200 -6.55 -16.91 6.61
N TRP A 201 -6.13 -16.94 7.88
CA TRP A 201 -4.80 -16.52 8.32
C TRP A 201 -3.83 -17.67 8.56
N ASN A 202 -4.31 -18.89 8.81
CA ASN A 202 -3.45 -20.05 9.06
C ASN A 202 -2.60 -20.51 7.85
N ARG A 203 -2.81 -19.88 6.70
CA ARG A 203 -2.10 -20.16 5.45
C ARG A 203 -0.80 -19.37 5.29
N PHE A 204 -0.54 -18.42 6.18
CA PHE A 204 0.71 -17.66 6.18
C PHE A 204 1.88 -18.55 6.65
N GLY A 205 3.06 -18.38 6.02
CA GLY A 205 4.24 -19.18 6.32
C GLY A 205 4.76 -19.03 7.73
N ALA A 206 4.59 -17.85 8.32
CA ALA A 206 4.91 -17.59 9.73
C ALA A 206 3.93 -16.55 10.28
N ILE A 207 3.62 -16.66 11.59
CA ILE A 207 2.85 -15.66 12.35
C ILE A 207 3.72 -15.21 13.52
N VAL A 208 4.04 -13.93 13.56
CA VAL A 208 4.93 -13.30 14.55
C VAL A 208 4.18 -12.22 15.29
N GLU A 209 4.27 -12.23 16.61
CA GLU A 209 3.71 -11.16 17.45
C GLU A 209 4.67 -9.98 17.52
N TYR A 210 4.15 -8.79 17.58
CA TYR A 210 4.91 -7.58 17.86
C TYR A 210 4.31 -6.80 19.03
N ASP A 211 5.16 -6.10 19.77
CA ASP A 211 4.73 -5.22 20.85
C ASP A 211 4.47 -3.81 20.30
N ASP A 212 3.25 -3.33 20.48
CA ASP A 212 2.85 -1.97 20.09
C ASP A 212 3.38 -0.96 21.14
N VAL A 213 4.66 -0.65 21.08
CA VAL A 213 5.24 0.41 21.92
C VAL A 213 5.40 1.64 21.05
N ASN A 214 4.39 2.49 21.00
CA ASN A 214 4.32 3.79 20.30
C ASN A 214 3.70 3.83 18.89
N GLY A 215 2.70 3.00 18.57
CA GLY A 215 1.92 3.15 17.31
C GLY A 215 2.73 2.88 16.03
N ILE A 216 3.95 2.37 16.18
CA ILE A 216 4.75 1.80 15.11
C ILE A 216 5.19 0.46 15.65
N GLY A 217 4.59 -0.62 15.15
CA GLY A 217 5.09 -1.94 15.45
C GLY A 217 6.60 -1.95 15.21
N ARG A 218 7.38 -2.01 16.27
CA ARG A 218 8.81 -2.19 16.16
C ARG A 218 8.98 -3.58 15.59
N LEU A 219 9.08 -3.64 14.29
CA LEU A 219 9.59 -4.82 13.65
C LEU A 219 10.98 -5.05 14.25
N GLU A 220 11.06 -5.95 15.20
CA GLU A 220 12.29 -6.67 15.38
C GLU A 220 12.49 -7.49 14.10
N SER A 221 12.83 -6.76 13.01
CA SER A 221 13.57 -7.38 11.95
C SER A 221 14.77 -7.98 12.66
N GLY A 222 15.07 -9.22 12.42
CA GLY A 222 16.31 -9.86 12.85
C GLY A 222 17.57 -9.20 12.26
N LEU A 223 17.55 -7.90 12.12
CA LEU A 223 18.65 -6.99 11.88
C LEU A 223 19.19 -6.64 13.26
N GLY A 224 20.24 -7.35 13.61
CA GLY A 224 20.99 -7.18 14.85
C GLY A 224 21.27 -5.71 15.16
N ALA A 225 21.63 -5.49 16.42
CA ALA A 225 22.09 -4.27 17.09
C ALA A 225 22.13 -2.99 16.23
N ALA A 226 21.64 -1.89 16.79
CA ALA A 226 21.76 -0.54 16.23
C ALA A 226 23.02 -0.39 15.36
N ASP A 227 22.85 -0.49 14.04
CA ASP A 227 23.98 -0.51 13.10
C ASP A 227 24.23 0.88 12.49
N GLY A 228 23.56 1.90 13.03
CA GLY A 228 23.65 3.28 12.57
C GLY A 228 23.07 3.52 11.18
N ARG A 229 22.37 2.56 10.59
CA ARG A 229 21.75 2.75 9.29
C ARG A 229 20.55 3.65 9.40
N ILE A 230 20.46 4.55 8.43
CA ILE A 230 19.35 5.51 8.32
C ILE A 230 18.54 5.16 7.09
N TYR A 231 17.24 5.15 7.26
CA TYR A 231 16.28 4.87 6.21
C TYR A 231 15.33 6.04 6.04
N THR A 232 14.88 6.29 4.84
CA THR A 232 13.75 7.19 4.59
C THR A 232 12.47 6.57 5.16
N ILE A 233 11.42 7.37 5.36
CA ILE A 233 10.13 6.86 5.89
C ILE A 233 9.46 5.82 5.00
N ASP A 234 9.85 5.76 3.72
CA ASP A 234 9.43 4.74 2.75
C ASP A 234 10.35 3.49 2.76
N GLY A 235 11.25 3.38 3.76
CA GLY A 235 12.06 2.21 4.00
C GLY A 235 13.33 2.09 3.17
N ARG A 236 13.72 3.13 2.41
CA ARG A 236 14.96 3.13 1.62
C ARG A 236 16.16 3.45 2.48
N TYR A 237 17.24 2.73 2.24
CA TYR A 237 18.53 3.06 2.85
C TYR A 237 18.99 4.44 2.39
N ALA A 238 19.21 5.34 3.35
CA ALA A 238 19.62 6.72 3.11
C ALA A 238 21.09 6.99 3.46
N GLY A 239 21.71 6.12 4.26
CA GLY A 239 23.09 6.27 4.71
C GLY A 239 23.29 5.91 6.19
N THR A 240 24.42 6.32 6.74
CA THR A 240 24.76 6.11 8.15
C THR A 240 25.02 7.42 8.90
N ASP A 241 25.08 8.54 8.20
CA ASP A 241 25.26 9.86 8.80
C ASP A 241 24.05 10.75 8.53
N ILE A 242 23.25 11.03 9.56
CA ILE A 242 22.09 11.91 9.47
C ILE A 242 22.47 13.31 9.02
N ASN A 243 23.69 13.77 9.34
CA ASN A 243 24.14 15.10 8.96
C ASN A 243 24.43 15.25 7.48
N ALA A 244 24.72 14.18 6.79
CA ALA A 244 24.94 14.14 5.34
C ALA A 244 23.63 14.17 4.53
N LEU A 245 22.47 13.94 5.17
CA LEU A 245 21.18 13.87 4.50
C LEU A 245 20.52 15.25 4.41
N GLY A 246 19.56 15.43 3.52
CA GLY A 246 18.72 16.62 3.41
C GLY A 246 17.76 16.79 4.58
N HIS A 247 17.07 17.94 4.66
CA HIS A 247 15.98 18.10 5.62
C HIS A 247 14.85 17.13 5.31
N GLY A 248 14.39 16.38 6.31
CA GLY A 248 13.36 15.38 6.13
C GLY A 248 13.17 14.50 7.36
N MET A 249 12.19 13.62 7.28
CA MET A 249 11.95 12.62 8.32
C MET A 249 12.61 11.30 7.92
N TYR A 250 13.37 10.72 8.83
CA TYR A 250 14.13 9.49 8.63
C TYR A 250 13.83 8.49 9.74
N ILE A 251 14.22 7.23 9.51
CA ILE A 251 14.20 6.17 10.52
C ILE A 251 15.64 5.80 10.81
N MET A 252 16.08 5.98 12.04
CA MET A 252 17.40 5.60 12.54
C MET A 252 17.22 4.80 13.81
N ASP A 253 17.81 3.60 13.86
CA ASP A 253 17.67 2.66 14.99
C ASP A 253 16.20 2.40 15.37
N GLY A 254 15.32 2.31 14.35
CA GLY A 254 13.90 2.08 14.53
C GLY A 254 13.10 3.28 15.07
N LYS A 255 13.72 4.46 15.18
CA LYS A 255 13.05 5.70 15.65
C LYS A 255 12.93 6.71 14.52
N LYS A 256 11.80 7.43 14.47
CA LYS A 256 11.65 8.59 13.58
C LYS A 256 12.55 9.73 14.07
N VAL A 257 13.37 10.25 13.16
CA VAL A 257 14.27 11.37 13.39
C VAL A 257 13.97 12.44 12.36
N LEU A 258 13.71 13.67 12.80
CA LEU A 258 13.56 14.83 11.93
C LEU A 258 14.92 15.52 11.81
N LYS A 259 15.34 15.79 10.58
CA LYS A 259 16.51 16.64 10.29
C LYS A 259 16.09 17.95 9.66
#